data_067d7839360394da103cf975f6f668fb
#
_entry.id   067d7839360394da103cf975f6f668fb
#
_cell.length_a   1.000
_cell.length_b   1.000
_cell.length_c   1.000
_cell.angle_alpha   90.00
_cell.angle_beta   90.00
_cell.angle_gamma   90.00
#
_symmetry.space_group_name_H-M   'P 1'
#
loop_
_entity.id
_entity.type
_entity.pdbx_description
1 polymer ?
#
loop_
_entity_poly.entity_id
_entity_poly.type
_entity_poly.pdbx_seq_one_letter_code
_entity_poly.pdbx_strand_id
1 'polypeptide(L)'
;MINGIDHYNLRSDEKMIETLKDFYISIVGLKLGDRPPFKSKGYWLYAKEKDVLHLSTSKDNIKNLINVNSTLDHVSFSASNKKNVMETLEKNNIFFKERYIPEINIEQLFFKDPAGN
;
A
#
# COMPACT_ATOMS: atom_id res chain seq x y z
N MET A 1 7.26 6.23 25.47
CA MET A 1 6.02 6.84 24.93
C MET A 1 5.93 6.63 23.44
N ILE A 2 4.73 6.62 22.90
CA ILE A 2 4.53 6.51 21.45
C ILE A 2 4.81 7.87 20.79
N ASN A 3 5.60 7.87 19.73
CA ASN A 3 5.95 9.07 18.97
C ASN A 3 5.20 9.19 17.63
N GLY A 4 4.55 8.11 17.17
CA GLY A 4 3.81 8.10 15.92
C GLY A 4 3.71 6.70 15.33
N ILE A 5 3.16 6.63 14.13
CA ILE A 5 3.14 5.39 13.34
C ILE A 5 4.49 5.27 12.64
N ASP A 6 5.12 4.10 12.73
CA ASP A 6 6.39 3.84 12.06
C ASP A 6 6.18 3.27 10.67
N HIS A 7 5.56 2.12 10.59
CA HIS A 7 5.24 1.45 9.33
C HIS A 7 4.03 0.53 9.50
N TYR A 8 3.54 -0.02 8.39
CA TYR A 8 2.61 -1.15 8.42
C TYR A 8 3.16 -2.28 7.56
N ASN A 9 2.72 -3.50 7.85
CA ASN A 9 3.18 -4.71 7.14
C ASN A 9 2.00 -5.43 6.50
N LEU A 10 2.17 -5.79 5.23
CA LEU A 10 1.28 -6.70 4.52
C LEU A 10 2.00 -8.03 4.34
N ARG A 11 1.32 -9.11 4.66
CA ARG A 11 1.87 -10.47 4.61
C ARG A 11 0.98 -11.35 3.74
N SER A 12 1.62 -12.10 2.84
CA SER A 12 0.91 -13.05 1.97
C SER A 12 1.88 -14.07 1.40
N ASP A 13 1.44 -14.87 0.43
CA ASP A 13 2.33 -15.76 -0.30
C ASP A 13 3.30 -14.99 -1.20
N GLU A 14 4.34 -15.66 -1.70
CA GLU A 14 5.38 -15.04 -2.51
C GLU A 14 4.82 -14.34 -3.75
N LYS A 15 3.88 -14.98 -4.44
CA LYS A 15 3.28 -14.41 -5.66
C LYS A 15 2.52 -13.12 -5.37
N MET A 16 1.70 -13.11 -4.32
CA MET A 16 0.96 -11.90 -3.93
C MET A 16 1.90 -10.80 -3.47
N ILE A 17 2.97 -11.11 -2.73
CA ILE A 17 3.97 -10.12 -2.30
C ILE A 17 4.63 -9.45 -3.50
N GLU A 18 4.98 -10.20 -4.55
CA GLU A 18 5.49 -9.60 -5.80
C GLU A 18 4.46 -8.70 -6.46
N THR A 19 3.21 -9.12 -6.53
CA THR A 19 2.12 -8.34 -7.10
C THR A 19 1.88 -7.05 -6.31
N LEU A 20 1.89 -7.12 -4.98
CA LEU A 20 1.76 -5.95 -4.10
C LEU A 20 2.95 -4.99 -4.26
N LYS A 21 4.18 -5.53 -4.33
CA LYS A 21 5.36 -4.70 -4.57
C LYS A 21 5.20 -3.89 -5.85
N ASP A 22 4.87 -4.53 -6.96
CA ASP A 22 4.71 -3.88 -8.25
C ASP A 22 3.59 -2.83 -8.22
N PHE A 23 2.47 -3.13 -7.57
CA PHE A 23 1.36 -2.21 -7.40
C PHE A 23 1.76 -0.95 -6.61
N TYR A 24 2.37 -1.13 -5.45
CA TYR A 24 2.74 0.01 -4.60
C TYR A 24 3.85 0.86 -5.20
N ILE A 25 4.70 0.29 -6.05
CA ILE A 25 5.69 1.06 -6.80
C ILE A 25 5.05 1.79 -7.98
N SER A 26 4.32 1.09 -8.84
CA SER A 26 3.84 1.64 -10.10
C SER A 26 2.57 2.48 -9.97
N ILE A 27 1.69 2.16 -9.02
CA ILE A 27 0.40 2.85 -8.84
C ILE A 27 0.47 3.87 -7.71
N VAL A 28 0.90 3.44 -6.53
CA VAL A 28 0.96 4.32 -5.35
C VAL A 28 2.18 5.25 -5.39
N GLY A 29 3.27 4.81 -6.03
CA GLY A 29 4.46 5.62 -6.19
C GLY A 29 5.48 5.49 -5.07
N LEU A 30 5.41 4.43 -4.28
CA LEU A 30 6.46 4.13 -3.31
C LEU A 30 7.72 3.66 -4.02
N LYS A 31 8.86 3.73 -3.35
CA LYS A 31 10.15 3.30 -3.90
C LYS A 31 10.68 2.10 -3.16
N LEU A 32 11.20 1.13 -3.91
CA LEU A 32 11.94 0.02 -3.33
C LEU A 32 13.24 0.54 -2.71
N GLY A 33 13.52 0.11 -1.49
CA GLY A 33 14.74 0.50 -0.79
C GLY A 33 15.32 -0.60 0.08
N ASP A 34 16.32 -0.26 0.88
CA ASP A 34 17.07 -1.19 1.68
C ASP A 34 16.17 -1.92 2.68
N ARG A 35 16.42 -3.21 2.83
CA ARG A 35 15.78 -4.12 3.77
C ARG A 35 16.86 -4.97 4.43
N PRO A 36 16.86 -5.12 5.76
CA PRO A 36 17.81 -6.04 6.41
C PRO A 36 17.72 -7.45 5.86
N PRO A 37 18.81 -8.24 5.92
CA PRO A 37 18.85 -9.59 5.35
C PRO A 37 18.10 -10.60 6.23
N PHE A 38 16.79 -10.45 6.34
CA PHE A 38 15.92 -11.39 7.04
C PHE A 38 15.87 -12.73 6.30
N LYS A 39 15.57 -13.81 7.05
CA LYS A 39 15.38 -15.14 6.46
C LYS A 39 14.15 -15.22 5.56
N SER A 40 13.08 -14.49 5.89
CA SER A 40 11.89 -14.40 5.06
C SER A 40 12.12 -13.50 3.84
N LYS A 41 11.49 -13.83 2.73
CA LYS A 41 11.42 -12.92 1.58
C LYS A 41 10.50 -11.75 1.88
N GLY A 42 10.80 -10.62 1.29
CA GLY A 42 9.97 -9.44 1.41
C GLY A 42 10.65 -8.21 0.86
N TYR A 43 9.97 -7.09 1.01
CA TYR A 43 10.42 -5.81 0.49
C TYR A 43 10.07 -4.72 1.47
N TRP A 44 10.93 -3.71 1.55
CA TRP A 44 10.62 -2.47 2.21
C TRP A 44 10.40 -1.39 1.16
N LEU A 45 9.26 -0.74 1.23
CA LEU A 45 8.87 0.32 0.30
C LEU A 45 8.83 1.66 1.02
N TYR A 46 9.38 2.67 0.37
CA TYR A 46 9.69 3.97 0.96
C TYR A 46 8.83 5.08 0.37
N ALA A 47 8.34 5.94 1.24
CA ALA A 47 7.87 7.27 0.89
C ALA A 47 8.98 8.26 1.29
N LYS A 48 9.63 8.88 0.30
CA LYS A 48 10.87 9.64 0.53
C LYS A 48 11.92 8.76 1.22
N GLU A 49 12.36 9.10 2.41
CA GLU A 49 13.40 8.38 3.15
C GLU A 49 12.84 7.43 4.22
N LYS A 50 11.51 7.33 4.32
CA LYS A 50 10.85 6.51 5.36
C LYS A 50 10.27 5.22 4.76
N ASP A 51 10.65 4.10 5.33
CA ASP A 51 10.17 2.77 5.02
C ASP A 51 8.75 2.55 5.60
N VAL A 52 7.76 3.05 4.90
CA VAL A 52 6.37 3.10 5.39
C VAL A 52 5.60 1.79 5.23
N LEU A 53 5.98 0.97 4.25
CA LEU A 53 5.32 -0.31 3.96
C LEU A 53 6.34 -1.44 3.92
N HIS A 54 6.14 -2.43 4.77
CA HIS A 54 6.89 -3.68 4.73
C HIS A 54 6.03 -4.77 4.12
N LEU A 55 6.57 -5.47 3.15
CA LEU A 55 5.96 -6.66 2.56
C LEU A 55 6.73 -7.87 3.01
N SER A 56 6.05 -8.89 3.49
CA SER A 56 6.68 -10.13 3.95
C SER A 56 5.89 -11.36 3.53
N THR A 57 6.62 -12.44 3.26
CA THR A 57 5.97 -13.73 2.97
C THR A 57 5.43 -14.37 4.24
N SER A 58 4.31 -15.06 4.12
CA SER A 58 3.79 -15.88 5.20
C SER A 58 4.76 -17.04 5.51
N LYS A 59 4.89 -17.38 6.80
CA LYS A 59 5.87 -18.36 7.30
C LYS A 59 5.77 -19.70 6.59
N ASP A 60 4.55 -20.15 6.31
CA ASP A 60 4.28 -21.44 5.66
C ASP A 60 3.84 -21.27 4.21
N ASN A 61 4.14 -20.11 3.60
CA ASN A 61 3.73 -19.74 2.25
C ASN A 61 2.23 -20.01 2.00
N ILE A 62 1.39 -19.63 2.96
CA ILE A 62 -0.06 -19.77 2.87
C ILE A 62 -0.56 -18.98 1.67
N LYS A 63 -1.19 -19.66 0.72
CA LYS A 63 -1.68 -19.06 -0.52
C LYS A 63 -3.01 -18.35 -0.29
N ASN A 64 -3.27 -17.35 -1.16
CA ASN A 64 -4.53 -16.61 -1.21
C ASN A 64 -4.86 -15.84 0.07
N LEU A 65 -3.83 -15.36 0.78
CA LEU A 65 -4.03 -14.39 1.85
C LEU A 65 -4.43 -13.06 1.25
N ILE A 66 -5.73 -12.80 1.31
CA ILE A 66 -6.33 -11.55 0.87
C ILE A 66 -6.99 -10.87 2.08
N ASN A 67 -7.29 -9.59 1.94
CA ASN A 67 -8.01 -8.87 2.98
C ASN A 67 -9.39 -9.52 3.20
N VAL A 68 -9.64 -9.87 4.43
CA VAL A 68 -10.98 -10.27 4.90
C VAL A 68 -11.54 -9.14 5.75
N ASN A 69 -12.85 -9.06 5.86
CA ASN A 69 -13.50 -8.02 6.68
C ASN A 69 -12.95 -8.06 8.10
N SER A 70 -12.36 -6.96 8.53
CA SER A 70 -11.77 -6.80 9.85
C SER A 70 -12.07 -5.39 10.37
N THR A 71 -11.54 -5.05 11.53
CA THR A 71 -11.68 -3.69 12.08
C THR A 71 -10.79 -2.68 11.37
N LEU A 72 -9.75 -3.12 10.66
CA LEU A 72 -8.93 -2.22 9.85
C LEU A 72 -9.65 -1.89 8.54
N ASP A 73 -10.02 -0.64 8.37
CA ASP A 73 -10.76 -0.18 7.19
C ASP A 73 -9.82 0.28 6.07
N HIS A 74 -8.89 1.16 6.37
CA HIS A 74 -7.96 1.67 5.35
C HIS A 74 -6.67 2.20 5.94
N VAL A 75 -5.68 2.37 5.07
CA VAL A 75 -4.47 3.16 5.29
C VAL A 75 -4.52 4.35 4.34
N SER A 76 -4.18 5.53 4.82
CA SER A 76 -4.19 6.74 4.01
C SER A 76 -2.78 7.26 3.79
N PHE A 77 -2.46 7.55 2.53
CA PHE A 77 -1.23 8.25 2.15
C PHE A 77 -1.54 9.70 1.85
N SER A 78 -0.67 10.57 2.30
CA SER A 78 -0.66 11.95 1.85
C SER A 78 -0.05 12.01 0.45
N ALA A 79 -0.75 12.64 -0.47
CA ALA A 79 -0.31 12.74 -1.86
C ALA A 79 -0.53 14.15 -2.40
N SER A 80 0.15 14.46 -3.48
CA SER A 80 -0.04 15.69 -4.24
C SER A 80 -0.38 15.37 -5.68
N ASN A 81 -0.92 16.37 -6.41
CA ASN A 81 -1.33 16.23 -7.81
C ASN A 81 -2.40 15.15 -8.03
N LYS A 82 -3.58 15.41 -7.51
CA LYS A 82 -4.77 14.56 -7.64
C LYS A 82 -5.03 14.11 -9.08
N LYS A 83 -4.92 15.01 -10.04
CA LYS A 83 -5.16 14.72 -11.46
C LYS A 83 -4.25 13.59 -11.95
N ASN A 84 -2.97 13.66 -11.63
CA ASN A 84 -2.00 12.64 -12.04
C ASN A 84 -2.30 11.28 -11.39
N VAL A 85 -2.72 11.28 -10.14
CA VAL A 85 -3.14 10.03 -9.46
C VAL A 85 -4.35 9.43 -10.16
N MET A 86 -5.37 10.23 -10.46
CA MET A 86 -6.57 9.78 -11.16
C MET A 86 -6.24 9.20 -12.55
N GLU A 87 -5.42 9.89 -13.31
CA GLU A 87 -4.97 9.42 -14.65
C GLU A 87 -4.24 8.07 -14.53
N THR A 88 -3.40 7.90 -13.52
CA THR A 88 -2.70 6.63 -13.27
C THR A 88 -3.68 5.50 -12.96
N LEU A 89 -4.66 5.76 -12.11
CA LEU A 89 -5.69 4.76 -11.76
C LEU A 89 -6.53 4.38 -12.97
N GLU A 90 -6.99 5.35 -13.74
CA GLU A 90 -7.79 5.14 -14.96
C GLU A 90 -7.00 4.35 -16.00
N LYS A 91 -5.77 4.75 -16.27
CA LYS A 91 -4.89 4.07 -17.25
C LYS A 91 -4.65 2.60 -16.89
N ASN A 92 -4.67 2.26 -15.63
CA ASN A 92 -4.45 0.90 -15.14
C ASN A 92 -5.76 0.16 -14.82
N ASN A 93 -6.91 0.71 -15.20
CA ASN A 93 -8.24 0.13 -14.99
C ASN A 93 -8.53 -0.17 -13.53
N ILE A 94 -8.09 0.70 -12.62
CA ILE A 94 -8.34 0.57 -11.19
C ILE A 94 -9.55 1.41 -10.83
N PHE A 95 -10.59 0.75 -10.31
CA PHE A 95 -11.77 1.43 -9.82
C PHE A 95 -11.42 2.26 -8.58
N PHE A 96 -11.90 3.52 -8.54
CA PHE A 96 -11.72 4.39 -7.39
C PHE A 96 -12.96 5.25 -7.16
N LYS A 97 -13.11 5.72 -5.94
CA LYS A 97 -14.15 6.67 -5.53
C LYS A 97 -13.50 7.98 -5.12
N GLU A 98 -14.13 9.08 -5.51
CA GLU A 98 -13.74 10.40 -5.05
C GLU A 98 -14.62 10.84 -3.89
N ARG A 99 -14.01 11.58 -2.96
CA ARG A 99 -14.72 12.26 -1.87
C ARG A 99 -14.08 13.60 -1.61
N TYR A 100 -14.93 14.61 -1.39
CA TYR A 100 -14.48 15.91 -0.93
C TYR A 100 -15.07 16.18 0.45
N ILE A 101 -14.24 16.65 1.36
CA ILE A 101 -14.65 17.01 2.74
C ILE A 101 -14.52 18.52 2.86
N PRO A 102 -15.63 19.28 2.70
CA PRO A 102 -15.57 20.74 2.65
C PRO A 102 -15.14 21.38 3.96
N GLU A 103 -15.45 20.77 5.09
CA GLU A 103 -15.13 21.29 6.43
C GLU A 103 -13.63 21.49 6.65
N ILE A 104 -12.81 20.67 6.00
CA ILE A 104 -11.35 20.70 6.10
C ILE A 104 -10.67 20.86 4.75
N ASN A 105 -11.45 21.08 3.68
CA ASN A 105 -10.96 21.28 2.31
C ASN A 105 -9.98 20.16 1.87
N ILE A 106 -10.38 18.90 2.09
CA ILE A 106 -9.59 17.72 1.70
C ILE A 106 -10.30 16.95 0.61
N GLU A 107 -9.56 16.62 -0.43
CA GLU A 107 -9.97 15.68 -1.49
C GLU A 107 -9.37 14.32 -1.21
N GLN A 108 -10.16 13.26 -1.39
CA GLN A 108 -9.75 11.88 -1.15
C GLN A 108 -10.05 11.01 -2.36
N LEU A 109 -9.17 10.06 -2.63
CA LEU A 109 -9.37 8.98 -3.59
C LEU A 109 -9.27 7.66 -2.86
N PHE A 110 -10.27 6.80 -3.03
CA PHE A 110 -10.33 5.48 -2.39
C PHE A 110 -10.22 4.39 -3.46
N PHE A 111 -9.28 3.51 -3.32
CA PHE A 111 -9.13 2.36 -4.19
C PHE A 111 -8.53 1.18 -3.41
N LYS A 112 -8.55 0.00 -4.02
CA LYS A 112 -8.04 -1.22 -3.38
C LYS A 112 -6.75 -1.68 -4.03
N ASP A 113 -5.89 -2.28 -3.22
CA ASP A 113 -4.72 -2.98 -3.75
C ASP A 113 -5.09 -4.39 -4.25
N PRO A 114 -4.17 -5.13 -4.90
CA PRO A 114 -4.46 -6.46 -5.43
C PRO A 114 -4.91 -7.50 -4.40
N ALA A 115 -4.57 -7.31 -3.14
CA ALA A 115 -5.01 -8.20 -2.05
C ALA A 115 -6.36 -7.76 -1.44
N GLY A 116 -6.95 -6.66 -1.92
CA GLY A 116 -8.23 -6.13 -1.44
C GLY A 116 -8.13 -5.19 -0.25
N ASN A 117 -6.92 -4.76 0.11
CA ASN A 117 -6.75 -3.75 1.15
C ASN A 117 -7.16 -2.38 0.64
#